data_4da9999b741b55210c70f8bdd801f1f6
#
_entry.id   4da9999b741b55210c70f8bdd801f1f6
#
_cell.length_a   1.000
_cell.length_b   1.000
_cell.length_c   1.000
_cell.angle_alpha   90.00
_cell.angle_beta   90.00
_cell.angle_gamma   90.00
#
_symmetry.space_group_name_H-M   'P 1'
#
loop_
_entity.id
_entity.type
_entity.pdbx_description
1 polymer ?
#
loop_
_entity_poly.entity_id
_entity_poly.type
_entity_poly.pdbx_seq_one_letter_code
_entity_poly.pdbx_strand_id
1 'polypeptide(L)'
;DAWGTAFWSEAYRSFDEITLPKTAQMFMNHHQILDYRRFAAGQTNDFLNEQALLIKKFARNQWVTTNYIPNYDEGHIGGSKQLDFQSYTRYMVYGDNEGIGRRGYRVGNPLRIALANDFFRPIQGTYGVMELQPGQVNWGSINPQPLPGAVRLWMWSVFAGGADFLCTYRYRQPLYGTEQYHYGIVGTDGVTVTPGGREYQQFMSEIRNLRTHYAPRDQKPEAYLKRRTAILFNHENSWSIDRQKQNRTWDTWAHIEKYYRTLKSFGAPVDFITEEKDFSQYPVLLVPAYQLADQLLVDRWIDYVKKGGHLIVTCRTAQKDRYGRLPEAPFGSLIDKLTGNEMEFYDLLLPETPGIVRMDDKPYSWNTWGEVLKPGKENRILATYQDEFYEGKPAATFRRLGKGTVTYVGVDTNDGTFEKEILKKLYGEFSIPVMDLPYGVTLEYRNGLGIVLNYSDRPYTFPLPAGAKAVVGEPTIPTAGVFVFTL
;
A
#
# COMPACT_ATOMS: atom_id res chain seq x y z
N ASP A 1 -26.89 14.68 17.11
CA ASP A 1 -27.30 14.55 15.70
C ASP A 1 -26.15 14.32 14.73
N ALA A 2 -25.37 13.28 15.03
CA ALA A 2 -24.14 12.98 14.27
C ALA A 2 -24.42 12.70 12.77
N TRP A 3 -25.59 12.18 12.42
CA TRP A 3 -25.95 11.87 11.03
C TRP A 3 -26.62 12.99 10.27
N GLY A 4 -26.96 14.13 10.91
CA GLY A 4 -27.65 15.24 10.24
C GLY A 4 -29.01 14.86 9.65
N THR A 5 -29.79 14.07 10.39
CA THR A 5 -31.02 13.41 9.91
C THR A 5 -32.20 14.35 9.62
N ALA A 6 -32.05 15.63 9.88
CA ALA A 6 -33.11 16.64 9.58
C ALA A 6 -33.28 16.90 8.08
N PHE A 7 -32.30 16.50 7.25
CA PHE A 7 -32.35 16.69 5.81
C PHE A 7 -32.95 15.46 5.13
N TRP A 8 -33.78 15.63 4.13
CA TRP A 8 -34.44 14.54 3.37
C TRP A 8 -35.32 13.59 4.21
N SER A 9 -35.89 14.09 5.34
CA SER A 9 -36.78 13.29 6.18
C SER A 9 -36.19 11.97 6.70
N GLU A 10 -34.91 11.95 7.01
CA GLU A 10 -34.18 10.79 7.56
C GLU A 10 -34.30 10.73 9.09
N ALA A 11 -35.32 11.36 9.69
CA ALA A 11 -35.52 11.35 11.14
C ALA A 11 -36.00 9.98 11.62
N TYR A 12 -35.38 9.49 12.70
CA TYR A 12 -35.76 8.24 13.39
C TYR A 12 -36.33 8.56 14.78
N ARG A 13 -37.41 7.90 15.18
CA ARG A 13 -38.06 8.07 16.48
C ARG A 13 -37.42 7.19 17.55
N SER A 14 -36.91 6.03 17.12
CA SER A 14 -36.21 5.08 17.98
C SER A 14 -35.12 4.34 17.20
N PHE A 15 -34.23 3.65 17.90
CA PHE A 15 -33.22 2.81 17.28
C PHE A 15 -33.80 1.65 16.45
N ASP A 16 -35.02 1.16 16.79
CA ASP A 16 -35.69 0.08 16.08
C ASP A 16 -36.11 0.46 14.65
N GLU A 17 -36.22 1.76 14.38
CA GLU A 17 -36.53 2.27 13.04
C GLU A 17 -35.28 2.33 12.12
N ILE A 18 -34.08 2.20 12.69
CA ILE A 18 -32.83 2.26 11.93
C ILE A 18 -32.61 0.92 11.23
N THR A 19 -32.80 0.91 9.93
CA THR A 19 -32.53 -0.29 9.11
C THR A 19 -31.10 -0.31 8.60
N LEU A 20 -30.63 -1.48 8.16
CA LEU A 20 -29.36 -1.58 7.42
C LEU A 20 -29.36 -0.64 6.23
N PRO A 21 -28.22 -0.03 5.90
CA PRO A 21 -28.09 0.82 4.71
C PRO A 21 -28.50 0.05 3.46
N LYS A 22 -29.54 0.53 2.75
CA LYS A 22 -30.05 -0.14 1.54
C LYS A 22 -29.40 0.50 0.30
N THR A 23 -28.81 -0.32 -0.54
CA THR A 23 -28.15 0.14 -1.78
C THR A 23 -29.10 0.75 -2.81
N ALA A 24 -30.41 0.55 -2.66
CA ALA A 24 -31.45 1.00 -3.57
C ALA A 24 -31.94 2.45 -3.28
N GLN A 25 -31.49 3.09 -2.22
CA GLN A 25 -31.87 4.48 -1.94
C GLN A 25 -31.02 5.44 -2.77
N MET A 26 -31.67 6.35 -3.48
CA MET A 26 -31.00 7.34 -4.35
C MET A 26 -30.12 8.29 -3.54
N PHE A 27 -30.47 8.56 -2.29
CA PHE A 27 -29.73 9.41 -1.37
C PHE A 27 -29.53 8.67 -0.04
N MET A 28 -28.37 8.02 0.11
CA MET A 28 -28.03 7.32 1.35
C MET A 28 -27.27 8.25 2.28
N ASN A 29 -27.58 8.21 3.58
CA ASN A 29 -26.85 8.98 4.57
C ASN A 29 -25.42 8.44 4.73
N HIS A 30 -24.43 9.24 4.36
CA HIS A 30 -23.02 8.83 4.36
C HIS A 30 -22.49 8.56 5.78
N HIS A 31 -23.00 9.27 6.78
CA HIS A 31 -22.61 9.09 8.18
C HIS A 31 -23.13 7.75 8.71
N GLN A 32 -24.39 7.41 8.40
CA GLN A 32 -24.97 6.11 8.72
C GLN A 32 -24.16 4.95 8.10
N ILE A 33 -23.74 5.11 6.84
CA ILE A 33 -22.93 4.08 6.16
C ILE A 33 -21.55 3.95 6.80
N LEU A 34 -20.91 5.05 7.13
CA LEU A 34 -19.60 5.03 7.79
C LEU A 34 -19.69 4.33 9.15
N ASP A 35 -20.69 4.66 9.95
CA ASP A 35 -20.91 4.03 11.25
C ASP A 35 -21.30 2.55 11.11
N TYR A 36 -22.10 2.20 10.09
CA TYR A 36 -22.40 0.80 9.79
C TYR A 36 -21.12 -0.01 9.40
N ARG A 37 -20.25 0.59 8.59
CA ARG A 37 -18.95 -0.03 8.23
C ARG A 37 -18.06 -0.22 9.47
N ARG A 38 -17.99 0.78 10.34
CA ARG A 38 -17.28 0.69 11.63
C ARG A 38 -17.83 -0.43 12.50
N PHE A 39 -19.16 -0.50 12.63
CA PHE A 39 -19.83 -1.56 13.37
C PHE A 39 -19.53 -2.93 12.78
N ALA A 40 -19.71 -3.13 11.48
CA ALA A 40 -19.45 -4.40 10.82
C ALA A 40 -17.99 -4.86 10.95
N ALA A 41 -17.04 -3.94 10.76
CA ALA A 41 -15.61 -4.21 10.95
C ALA A 41 -15.28 -4.53 12.42
N GLY A 42 -15.89 -3.82 13.36
CA GLY A 42 -15.78 -4.10 14.80
C GLY A 42 -16.27 -5.50 15.15
N GLN A 43 -17.46 -5.87 14.68
CA GLN A 43 -18.02 -7.21 14.91
C GLN A 43 -17.15 -8.33 14.32
N THR A 44 -16.56 -8.11 13.14
CA THR A 44 -15.62 -9.06 12.53
C THR A 44 -14.38 -9.26 13.42
N ASN A 45 -13.80 -8.16 13.90
CA ASN A 45 -12.64 -8.20 14.77
C ASN A 45 -12.96 -8.83 16.15
N ASP A 46 -14.10 -8.50 16.73
CA ASP A 46 -14.54 -9.06 18.02
C ASP A 46 -14.76 -10.57 17.93
N PHE A 47 -15.43 -11.02 16.88
CA PHE A 47 -15.63 -12.46 16.63
C PHE A 47 -14.29 -13.19 16.47
N LEU A 48 -13.35 -12.63 15.71
CA LEU A 48 -12.03 -13.21 15.52
C LEU A 48 -11.22 -13.24 16.83
N ASN A 49 -11.30 -12.18 17.62
CA ASN A 49 -10.65 -12.10 18.93
C ASN A 49 -11.23 -13.13 19.93
N GLU A 50 -12.56 -13.31 19.94
CA GLU A 50 -13.23 -14.32 20.78
C GLU A 50 -12.77 -15.74 20.41
N GLN A 51 -12.71 -16.05 19.12
CA GLN A 51 -12.22 -17.35 18.64
C GLN A 51 -10.76 -17.57 19.05
N ALA A 52 -9.90 -16.57 18.88
CA ALA A 52 -8.49 -16.66 19.26
C ALA A 52 -8.32 -16.90 20.76
N LEU A 53 -9.08 -16.19 21.61
CA LEU A 53 -9.09 -16.39 23.05
C LEU A 53 -9.60 -17.80 23.44
N LEU A 54 -10.63 -18.29 22.76
CA LEU A 54 -11.15 -19.64 23.00
C LEU A 54 -10.10 -20.71 22.66
N ILE A 55 -9.46 -20.60 21.50
CA ILE A 55 -8.40 -21.53 21.08
C ILE A 55 -7.25 -21.53 22.11
N LYS A 56 -6.79 -20.35 22.56
CA LYS A 56 -5.69 -20.22 23.51
C LYS A 56 -5.97 -20.86 24.88
N LYS A 57 -7.23 -21.05 25.27
CA LYS A 57 -7.58 -21.82 26.49
C LYS A 57 -7.17 -23.28 26.40
N PHE A 58 -7.21 -23.87 25.23
CA PHE A 58 -6.92 -25.29 25.01
C PHE A 58 -5.56 -25.55 24.38
N ALA A 59 -5.05 -24.62 23.56
CA ALA A 59 -3.81 -24.71 22.81
C ALA A 59 -2.76 -23.70 23.33
N ARG A 60 -2.37 -23.84 24.61
CA ARG A 60 -1.56 -22.85 25.35
C ARG A 60 -0.16 -22.61 24.78
N ASN A 61 0.43 -23.58 24.10
CA ASN A 61 1.78 -23.52 23.55
C ASN A 61 1.81 -23.34 22.03
N GLN A 62 0.68 -22.99 21.43
CA GLN A 62 0.56 -22.80 19.99
C GLN A 62 0.18 -21.36 19.70
N TRP A 63 0.74 -20.82 18.63
CA TRP A 63 0.34 -19.51 18.14
C TRP A 63 -0.97 -19.60 17.32
N VAL A 64 -1.73 -18.53 17.36
CA VAL A 64 -3.02 -18.37 16.66
C VAL A 64 -2.91 -17.21 15.69
N THR A 65 -3.24 -17.46 14.45
CA THR A 65 -3.30 -16.46 13.38
C THR A 65 -4.56 -16.66 12.54
N THR A 66 -4.80 -15.76 11.61
CA THR A 66 -5.87 -15.89 10.62
C THR A 66 -5.35 -15.61 9.22
N ASN A 67 -6.15 -15.90 8.21
CA ASN A 67 -5.82 -15.74 6.80
C ASN A 67 -6.55 -14.51 6.22
N TYR A 68 -5.89 -13.37 6.14
CA TYR A 68 -6.44 -12.18 5.51
C TYR A 68 -6.23 -12.18 3.99
N ILE A 69 -7.20 -11.67 3.27
CA ILE A 69 -7.01 -11.28 1.87
C ILE A 69 -6.54 -9.81 1.89
N PRO A 70 -5.39 -9.49 1.30
CA PRO A 70 -4.95 -8.10 1.18
C PRO A 70 -6.01 -7.23 0.50
N ASN A 71 -6.24 -6.05 1.00
CA ASN A 71 -7.34 -5.15 0.69
C ASN A 71 -8.70 -5.58 1.30
N TYR A 72 -8.68 -6.55 2.22
CA TYR A 72 -9.84 -6.91 3.00
C TYR A 72 -10.23 -5.71 3.89
N ASP A 73 -11.36 -5.10 3.58
CA ASP A 73 -11.81 -3.87 4.23
C ASP A 73 -12.94 -4.10 5.25
N GLU A 74 -13.26 -5.36 5.55
CA GLU A 74 -14.32 -5.73 6.48
C GLU A 74 -13.85 -5.77 7.94
N GLY A 75 -12.53 -5.71 8.17
CA GLY A 75 -11.92 -5.59 9.48
C GLY A 75 -10.95 -4.42 9.54
N HIS A 76 -10.84 -3.75 10.68
CA HIS A 76 -9.82 -2.73 10.87
C HIS A 76 -8.43 -3.36 10.94
N ILE A 77 -7.45 -2.74 10.26
CA ILE A 77 -6.05 -3.10 10.40
C ILE A 77 -5.63 -3.08 11.88
N GLY A 78 -5.06 -4.19 12.36
CA GLY A 78 -4.62 -4.31 13.76
C GLY A 78 -5.76 -4.47 14.79
N GLY A 79 -7.03 -4.56 14.36
CA GLY A 79 -8.17 -4.76 15.27
C GLY A 79 -8.20 -6.13 15.93
N SER A 80 -7.59 -7.15 15.32
CA SER A 80 -7.51 -8.52 15.84
C SER A 80 -6.35 -8.69 16.83
N LYS A 81 -6.45 -8.03 17.98
CA LYS A 81 -5.39 -7.93 19.01
C LYS A 81 -5.06 -9.23 19.70
N GLN A 82 -5.93 -10.23 19.64
CA GLN A 82 -5.75 -11.53 20.30
C GLN A 82 -5.00 -12.56 19.44
N LEU A 83 -4.78 -12.25 18.17
CA LEU A 83 -3.87 -13.03 17.32
C LEU A 83 -2.42 -12.81 17.75
N ASP A 84 -1.60 -13.85 17.64
CA ASP A 84 -0.16 -13.74 17.93
C ASP A 84 0.58 -12.98 16.83
N PHE A 85 0.10 -13.10 15.60
CA PHE A 85 0.54 -12.31 14.44
C PHE A 85 -0.53 -12.35 13.34
N GLN A 86 -0.37 -11.47 12.36
CA GLN A 86 -1.22 -11.42 11.17
C GLN A 86 -0.65 -12.30 10.07
N SER A 87 -1.50 -12.85 9.22
CA SER A 87 -1.06 -13.51 7.98
C SER A 87 -2.05 -13.28 6.84
N TYR A 88 -1.56 -13.41 5.62
CA TYR A 88 -2.35 -13.11 4.43
C TYR A 88 -2.28 -14.20 3.36
N THR A 89 -3.23 -14.17 2.44
CA THR A 89 -3.26 -14.95 1.19
C THR A 89 -2.85 -14.08 0.03
N ARG A 90 -2.06 -14.63 -0.90
CA ARG A 90 -1.77 -13.94 -2.15
C ARG A 90 -1.67 -14.90 -3.35
N TYR A 91 -2.49 -14.60 -4.35
CA TYR A 91 -2.41 -15.19 -5.68
C TYR A 91 -1.91 -14.14 -6.66
N MET A 92 -1.00 -14.53 -7.55
CA MET A 92 -0.27 -13.60 -8.41
C MET A 92 -0.71 -13.66 -9.87
N VAL A 93 -1.18 -14.82 -10.33
CA VAL A 93 -1.49 -15.11 -11.73
C VAL A 93 -2.89 -15.71 -11.84
N TYR A 94 -3.87 -14.84 -12.12
CA TYR A 94 -5.28 -15.18 -12.36
C TYR A 94 -5.98 -14.00 -13.04
N GLY A 95 -6.89 -14.29 -13.98
CA GLY A 95 -7.67 -13.24 -14.65
C GLY A 95 -6.82 -12.23 -15.43
N ASP A 96 -7.33 -11.01 -15.52
CA ASP A 96 -6.72 -9.89 -16.24
C ASP A 96 -5.60 -9.26 -15.42
N ASN A 97 -4.53 -10.00 -15.24
CA ASN A 97 -3.47 -9.60 -14.35
C ASN A 97 -2.54 -8.56 -14.99
N GLU A 98 -2.32 -7.46 -14.29
CA GLU A 98 -1.51 -6.29 -14.70
C GLU A 98 0.00 -6.54 -14.56
N GLY A 99 0.51 -7.61 -15.12
CA GLY A 99 1.94 -7.83 -15.18
C GLY A 99 2.62 -6.99 -16.27
N ILE A 100 3.94 -6.88 -16.22
CA ILE A 100 4.74 -6.04 -17.11
C ILE A 100 5.03 -6.77 -18.41
N GLY A 101 4.74 -6.11 -19.56
CA GLY A 101 5.03 -6.61 -20.90
C GLY A 101 4.17 -7.81 -21.31
N ARG A 102 4.49 -8.38 -22.50
CA ARG A 102 3.67 -9.43 -23.13
C ARG A 102 3.43 -10.67 -22.28
N ARG A 103 4.37 -11.03 -21.41
CA ARG A 103 4.29 -12.23 -20.56
C ARG A 103 4.01 -11.90 -19.09
N GLY A 104 3.77 -10.63 -18.77
CA GLY A 104 3.56 -10.18 -17.39
C GLY A 104 2.41 -10.88 -16.68
N TYR A 105 1.34 -11.22 -17.41
CA TYR A 105 0.22 -11.99 -16.88
C TYR A 105 0.58 -13.39 -16.35
N ARG A 106 1.81 -13.89 -16.62
CA ARG A 106 2.35 -15.14 -16.09
C ARG A 106 3.33 -14.95 -14.94
N VAL A 107 3.69 -13.71 -14.63
CA VAL A 107 4.59 -13.33 -13.53
C VAL A 107 3.84 -12.58 -12.42
N GLY A 108 2.81 -11.83 -12.80
CA GLY A 108 1.98 -11.03 -11.91
C GLY A 108 2.52 -9.62 -11.67
N ASN A 109 1.71 -8.81 -10.99
CA ASN A 109 2.05 -7.44 -10.65
C ASN A 109 3.15 -7.39 -9.58
N PRO A 110 4.27 -6.67 -9.80
CA PRO A 110 5.41 -6.62 -8.88
C PRO A 110 5.08 -6.03 -7.50
N LEU A 111 4.02 -5.24 -7.41
CA LEU A 111 3.67 -4.55 -6.16
C LEU A 111 2.77 -5.39 -5.24
N ARG A 112 2.11 -6.44 -5.73
CA ARG A 112 1.10 -7.17 -4.94
C ARG A 112 1.64 -7.83 -3.68
N ILE A 113 2.75 -8.59 -3.78
CA ILE A 113 3.38 -9.22 -2.59
C ILE A 113 4.10 -8.15 -1.77
N ALA A 114 4.80 -7.22 -2.41
CA ALA A 114 5.51 -6.15 -1.73
C ALA A 114 4.55 -5.29 -0.86
N LEU A 115 3.41 -4.88 -1.43
CA LEU A 115 2.39 -4.11 -0.71
C LEU A 115 1.82 -4.90 0.47
N ALA A 116 1.49 -6.18 0.28
CA ALA A 116 1.00 -7.02 1.37
C ALA A 116 2.04 -7.17 2.49
N ASN A 117 3.30 -7.40 2.17
CA ASN A 117 4.39 -7.43 3.14
C ASN A 117 4.48 -6.12 3.93
N ASP A 118 4.51 -4.99 3.21
CA ASP A 118 4.67 -3.65 3.79
C ASP A 118 3.43 -3.21 4.60
N PHE A 119 2.27 -3.82 4.33
CA PHE A 119 1.03 -3.60 5.05
C PHE A 119 0.95 -4.43 6.34
N PHE A 120 1.28 -5.73 6.29
CA PHE A 120 1.12 -6.62 7.45
C PHE A 120 2.30 -6.56 8.42
N ARG A 121 3.52 -6.36 7.92
CA ARG A 121 4.73 -6.29 8.78
C ARG A 121 4.62 -5.28 9.93
N PRO A 122 4.17 -4.03 9.76
CA PRO A 122 4.18 -3.05 10.83
C PRO A 122 3.10 -3.25 11.89
N ILE A 123 2.12 -4.13 11.68
CA ILE A 123 1.03 -4.34 12.65
C ILE A 123 1.59 -4.85 13.97
N GLN A 124 2.29 -6.00 13.95
CA GLN A 124 2.85 -6.66 15.14
C GLN A 124 4.35 -6.96 15.02
N GLY A 125 4.99 -6.55 13.93
CA GLY A 125 6.42 -6.79 13.68
C GLY A 125 6.74 -8.16 13.09
N THR A 126 5.86 -9.15 13.29
CA THR A 126 5.92 -10.49 12.70
C THR A 126 4.67 -10.76 11.88
N TYR A 127 4.80 -11.51 10.80
CA TYR A 127 3.68 -11.89 9.95
C TYR A 127 4.01 -13.10 9.08
N GLY A 128 3.01 -13.67 8.43
CA GLY A 128 3.20 -14.80 7.53
C GLY A 128 2.31 -14.78 6.30
N VAL A 129 2.53 -15.75 5.43
CA VAL A 129 1.68 -16.02 4.26
C VAL A 129 1.05 -17.38 4.43
N MET A 130 -0.29 -17.41 4.54
CA MET A 130 -1.06 -18.64 4.72
C MET A 130 -1.31 -19.36 3.40
N GLU A 131 -1.51 -18.60 2.33
CA GLU A 131 -1.69 -19.19 1.01
C GLU A 131 -0.89 -18.42 -0.03
N LEU A 132 0.07 -19.11 -0.65
CA LEU A 132 0.76 -18.64 -1.84
C LEU A 132 0.48 -19.59 -3.00
N GLN A 133 0.32 -19.04 -4.18
CA GLN A 133 0.01 -19.78 -5.40
C GLN A 133 1.16 -20.72 -5.80
N PRO A 134 0.93 -22.05 -5.92
CA PRO A 134 1.98 -23.01 -6.33
C PRO A 134 2.03 -23.26 -7.83
N GLY A 135 1.05 -22.79 -8.59
CA GLY A 135 0.89 -23.06 -10.02
C GLY A 135 -0.39 -22.44 -10.55
N GLN A 136 -1.04 -23.10 -11.51
CA GLN A 136 -2.34 -22.65 -11.99
C GLN A 136 -3.40 -22.70 -10.89
N VAL A 137 -4.28 -21.71 -10.88
CA VAL A 137 -5.55 -21.73 -10.15
C VAL A 137 -6.67 -22.14 -11.09
N ASN A 138 -7.93 -22.21 -10.60
CA ASN A 138 -9.08 -22.60 -11.43
C ASN A 138 -10.28 -21.65 -11.30
N TRP A 139 -10.17 -20.65 -10.47
CA TRP A 139 -11.26 -19.74 -10.13
C TRP A 139 -11.10 -18.33 -10.74
N GLY A 140 -9.99 -18.04 -11.39
CA GLY A 140 -9.81 -16.80 -12.13
C GLY A 140 -10.55 -16.83 -13.49
N SER A 141 -10.76 -15.66 -14.10
CA SER A 141 -11.35 -15.56 -15.45
C SER A 141 -10.46 -16.22 -16.52
N ILE A 142 -9.15 -16.18 -16.35
CA ILE A 142 -8.13 -16.87 -17.14
C ILE A 142 -7.09 -17.43 -16.14
N ASN A 143 -6.77 -18.72 -16.26
CA ASN A 143 -5.88 -19.39 -15.32
C ASN A 143 -4.61 -19.91 -16.04
N PRO A 144 -3.67 -19.03 -16.40
CA PRO A 144 -2.47 -19.43 -17.13
C PRO A 144 -1.46 -20.13 -16.22
N GLN A 145 -0.63 -20.98 -16.81
CA GLN A 145 0.57 -21.51 -16.14
C GLN A 145 1.51 -20.34 -15.84
N PRO A 146 2.02 -20.19 -14.59
CA PRO A 146 3.09 -19.24 -14.28
C PRO A 146 4.32 -19.43 -15.17
N LEU A 147 4.99 -18.33 -15.46
CA LEU A 147 6.27 -18.37 -16.18
C LEU A 147 7.30 -19.16 -15.33
N PRO A 148 8.17 -19.99 -15.94
CA PRO A 148 9.25 -20.64 -15.19
C PRO A 148 10.07 -19.60 -14.41
N GLY A 149 10.26 -19.86 -13.12
CA GLY A 149 10.89 -18.96 -12.15
C GLY A 149 9.91 -18.08 -11.36
N ALA A 150 8.65 -17.91 -11.80
CA ALA A 150 7.70 -17.01 -11.16
C ALA A 150 7.30 -17.46 -9.75
N VAL A 151 7.05 -18.75 -9.53
CA VAL A 151 6.71 -19.29 -8.20
C VAL A 151 7.87 -19.07 -7.23
N ARG A 152 9.11 -19.35 -7.67
CA ARG A 152 10.33 -19.09 -6.88
C ARG A 152 10.50 -17.60 -6.59
N LEU A 153 10.26 -16.71 -7.57
CA LEU A 153 10.31 -15.27 -7.40
C LEU A 153 9.32 -14.79 -6.32
N TRP A 154 8.09 -15.32 -6.32
CA TRP A 154 7.08 -14.96 -5.32
C TRP A 154 7.49 -15.37 -3.90
N MET A 155 8.06 -16.57 -3.75
CA MET A 155 8.57 -17.02 -2.45
C MET A 155 9.72 -16.16 -1.95
N TRP A 156 10.66 -15.79 -2.84
CA TRP A 156 11.71 -14.84 -2.52
C TRP A 156 11.15 -13.45 -2.16
N SER A 157 10.08 -13.00 -2.81
CA SER A 157 9.43 -11.73 -2.48
C SER A 157 8.83 -11.74 -1.08
N VAL A 158 8.18 -12.85 -0.69
CA VAL A 158 7.65 -13.05 0.67
C VAL A 158 8.80 -13.05 1.69
N PHE A 159 9.85 -13.82 1.43
CA PHE A 159 11.02 -13.85 2.30
C PHE A 159 11.68 -12.47 2.42
N ALA A 160 11.92 -11.79 1.31
CA ALA A 160 12.57 -10.47 1.28
C ALA A 160 11.79 -9.42 2.10
N GLY A 161 10.45 -9.47 2.07
CA GLY A 161 9.58 -8.57 2.84
C GLY A 161 9.59 -8.81 4.34
N GLY A 162 10.15 -9.94 4.82
CA GLY A 162 10.31 -10.21 6.25
C GLY A 162 9.34 -11.23 6.85
N ALA A 163 8.53 -11.94 6.04
CA ALA A 163 7.61 -12.96 6.56
C ALA A 163 8.34 -14.09 7.29
N ASP A 164 7.81 -14.51 8.44
CA ASP A 164 8.42 -15.55 9.27
C ASP A 164 8.05 -16.95 8.82
N PHE A 165 6.92 -17.11 8.14
CA PHE A 165 6.53 -18.36 7.50
C PHE A 165 5.84 -18.12 6.17
N LEU A 166 5.82 -19.16 5.35
CA LEU A 166 5.16 -19.20 4.06
C LEU A 166 4.52 -20.57 3.87
N CYS A 167 3.21 -20.59 3.69
CA CYS A 167 2.44 -21.76 3.31
C CYS A 167 1.97 -21.62 1.86
N THR A 168 1.76 -22.74 1.22
CA THR A 168 1.29 -22.82 -0.17
C THR A 168 -0.05 -23.54 -0.21
N TYR A 169 -1.02 -22.96 -0.86
CA TYR A 169 -2.28 -23.63 -1.12
C TYR A 169 -2.28 -24.12 -2.55
N ARG A 170 -2.16 -25.42 -2.78
CA ARG A 170 -2.24 -26.55 -1.83
C ARG A 170 -1.10 -27.54 -2.06
N TYR A 171 -1.00 -28.56 -1.19
CA TYR A 171 0.01 -29.61 -1.34
C TYR A 171 -0.27 -30.52 -2.54
N ARG A 172 -1.47 -31.14 -2.61
CA ARG A 172 -1.87 -32.06 -3.68
C ARG A 172 -3.01 -31.46 -4.50
N GLN A 173 -2.93 -31.57 -5.83
CA GLN A 173 -4.02 -31.22 -6.72
C GLN A 173 -5.23 -32.13 -6.46
N PRO A 174 -6.47 -31.62 -6.27
CA PRO A 174 -7.63 -32.42 -5.93
C PRO A 174 -8.12 -33.21 -7.14
N LEU A 175 -8.72 -34.36 -6.85
CA LEU A 175 -9.30 -35.28 -7.86
C LEU A 175 -10.71 -34.88 -8.27
N TYR A 176 -11.43 -34.20 -7.38
CA TYR A 176 -12.84 -33.86 -7.54
C TYR A 176 -13.18 -32.58 -6.77
N GLY A 177 -14.40 -32.10 -6.92
CA GLY A 177 -14.86 -30.84 -6.33
C GLY A 177 -14.61 -29.65 -7.23
N THR A 178 -14.83 -28.46 -6.70
CA THR A 178 -14.77 -27.21 -7.47
C THR A 178 -13.36 -26.79 -7.86
N GLU A 179 -12.32 -27.33 -7.22
CA GLU A 179 -10.93 -26.94 -7.41
C GLU A 179 -10.06 -27.97 -8.13
N GLN A 180 -10.65 -28.82 -8.96
CA GLN A 180 -9.92 -29.91 -9.67
C GLN A 180 -8.74 -29.42 -10.50
N TYR A 181 -8.82 -28.22 -11.08
CA TYR A 181 -7.73 -27.61 -11.87
C TYR A 181 -6.80 -26.71 -11.05
N HIS A 182 -7.01 -26.64 -9.72
CA HIS A 182 -6.09 -25.91 -8.85
C HIS A 182 -4.85 -26.76 -8.58
N TYR A 183 -3.70 -26.35 -9.10
CA TYR A 183 -2.44 -27.06 -8.93
C TYR A 183 -2.01 -27.12 -7.47
N GLY A 184 -1.33 -28.24 -7.12
CA GLY A 184 -0.63 -28.39 -5.87
C GLY A 184 0.88 -28.38 -6.06
N ILE A 185 1.63 -28.59 -5.00
CA ILE A 185 3.07 -28.91 -5.01
C ILE A 185 3.29 -30.24 -5.76
N VAL A 186 2.38 -31.18 -5.52
CA VAL A 186 2.31 -32.45 -6.26
C VAL A 186 1.00 -32.55 -7.05
N GLY A 187 1.02 -33.36 -8.10
CA GLY A 187 -0.10 -33.60 -8.99
C GLY A 187 -1.21 -34.44 -8.36
N THR A 188 -2.17 -34.86 -9.21
CA THR A 188 -3.32 -35.68 -8.81
C THR A 188 -2.96 -37.05 -8.26
N ASP A 189 -1.82 -37.61 -8.67
CA ASP A 189 -1.28 -38.86 -8.13
C ASP A 189 -0.74 -38.74 -6.69
N GLY A 190 -0.55 -37.48 -6.20
CA GLY A 190 -0.02 -37.20 -4.88
C GLY A 190 1.49 -37.36 -4.72
N VAL A 191 2.19 -37.67 -5.80
CA VAL A 191 3.63 -37.99 -5.80
C VAL A 191 4.42 -37.16 -6.81
N THR A 192 3.93 -37.03 -8.03
CA THR A 192 4.63 -36.30 -9.11
C THR A 192 4.71 -34.81 -8.80
N VAL A 193 5.96 -34.31 -8.63
CA VAL A 193 6.20 -32.90 -8.34
C VAL A 193 5.84 -32.04 -9.55
N THR A 194 4.99 -31.05 -9.35
CA THR A 194 4.55 -30.10 -10.40
C THR A 194 5.68 -29.11 -10.77
N PRO A 195 5.54 -28.37 -11.88
CA PRO A 195 6.49 -27.31 -12.21
C PRO A 195 6.73 -26.32 -11.07
N GLY A 196 5.65 -25.80 -10.46
CA GLY A 196 5.77 -24.91 -9.30
C GLY A 196 6.30 -25.62 -8.06
N GLY A 197 5.97 -26.88 -7.87
CA GLY A 197 6.55 -27.72 -6.80
C GLY A 197 8.08 -27.85 -6.90
N ARG A 198 8.65 -27.95 -8.12
CA ARG A 198 10.09 -27.96 -8.32
C ARG A 198 10.72 -26.60 -7.95
N GLU A 199 10.06 -25.50 -8.28
CA GLU A 199 10.51 -24.17 -7.89
C GLU A 199 10.45 -23.97 -6.37
N TYR A 200 9.44 -24.55 -5.72
CA TYR A 200 9.35 -24.61 -4.25
C TYR A 200 10.54 -25.36 -3.65
N GLN A 201 10.87 -26.55 -4.18
CA GLN A 201 12.03 -27.31 -3.73
C GLN A 201 13.35 -26.54 -3.93
N GLN A 202 13.49 -25.84 -5.05
CA GLN A 202 14.64 -24.98 -5.33
C GLN A 202 14.77 -23.88 -4.28
N PHE A 203 13.71 -23.11 -4.04
CA PHE A 203 13.70 -22.06 -3.01
C PHE A 203 14.08 -22.61 -1.63
N MET A 204 13.50 -23.74 -1.22
CA MET A 204 13.81 -24.36 0.06
C MET A 204 15.27 -24.81 0.17
N SER A 205 15.85 -25.30 -0.94
CA SER A 205 17.28 -25.66 -1.01
C SER A 205 18.15 -24.41 -0.86
N GLU A 206 17.83 -23.32 -1.54
CA GLU A 206 18.54 -22.04 -1.48
C GLU A 206 18.49 -21.45 -0.05
N ILE A 207 17.33 -21.44 0.61
CA ILE A 207 17.18 -20.97 2.00
C ILE A 207 17.98 -21.84 2.98
N ARG A 208 17.97 -23.16 2.83
CA ARG A 208 18.79 -24.06 3.67
C ARG A 208 20.27 -23.77 3.50
N ASN A 209 20.74 -23.63 2.26
CA ASN A 209 22.12 -23.30 1.97
C ASN A 209 22.53 -21.97 2.60
N LEU A 210 21.68 -20.93 2.48
CA LEU A 210 21.92 -19.64 3.12
C LEU A 210 22.01 -19.77 4.65
N ARG A 211 21.08 -20.49 5.28
CA ARG A 211 21.09 -20.69 6.75
C ARG A 211 22.33 -21.45 7.25
N THR A 212 22.86 -22.34 6.43
CA THR A 212 24.08 -23.11 6.77
C THR A 212 25.33 -22.26 6.70
N HIS A 213 25.42 -21.33 5.74
CA HIS A 213 26.68 -20.62 5.45
C HIS A 213 26.68 -19.16 5.92
N TYR A 214 25.50 -18.58 6.20
CA TYR A 214 25.36 -17.17 6.54
C TYR A 214 24.48 -17.02 7.80
N ALA A 215 25.10 -16.65 8.91
CA ALA A 215 24.36 -16.29 10.12
C ALA A 215 23.49 -15.06 9.87
N PRO A 216 22.20 -15.05 10.28
CA PRO A 216 21.36 -13.87 10.19
C PRO A 216 21.98 -12.68 10.93
N ARG A 217 22.03 -11.52 10.29
CA ARG A 217 22.48 -10.26 10.88
C ARG A 217 21.39 -9.20 10.68
N ASP A 218 21.04 -8.47 11.72
CA ASP A 218 20.18 -7.30 11.58
C ASP A 218 21.00 -6.11 11.08
N GLN A 219 21.54 -6.26 9.87
CA GLN A 219 22.35 -5.26 9.18
C GLN A 219 21.65 -4.82 7.91
N LYS A 220 21.47 -3.52 7.76
CA LYS A 220 20.93 -2.89 6.55
C LYS A 220 21.80 -1.68 6.21
N PRO A 221 22.00 -1.36 4.92
CA PRO A 221 22.75 -0.18 4.54
C PRO A 221 22.12 1.10 5.10
N GLU A 222 22.93 2.04 5.58
CA GLU A 222 22.45 3.33 6.10
C GLU A 222 21.64 4.09 5.04
N ALA A 223 22.09 4.08 3.78
CA ALA A 223 21.36 4.70 2.68
C ALA A 223 19.96 4.08 2.45
N TYR A 224 19.78 2.79 2.73
CA TYR A 224 18.47 2.13 2.70
C TYR A 224 17.58 2.61 3.84
N LEU A 225 18.12 2.67 5.06
CA LEU A 225 17.39 3.14 6.23
C LEU A 225 16.98 4.61 6.13
N LYS A 226 17.83 5.47 5.56
CA LYS A 226 17.51 6.89 5.29
C LYS A 226 16.29 7.06 4.36
N ARG A 227 16.01 6.08 3.48
CA ARG A 227 14.84 6.09 2.60
C ARG A 227 13.56 5.55 3.26
N ARG A 228 13.63 5.08 4.50
CA ARG A 228 12.46 4.49 5.19
C ARG A 228 11.30 5.47 5.22
N THR A 229 10.18 5.04 4.66
CA THR A 229 8.99 5.86 4.48
C THR A 229 7.79 5.17 5.09
N ALA A 230 7.02 5.90 5.89
CA ALA A 230 5.71 5.45 6.32
C ALA A 230 4.63 5.99 5.38
N ILE A 231 3.64 5.17 5.09
CA ILE A 231 2.37 5.58 4.48
C ILE A 231 1.29 5.47 5.55
N LEU A 232 0.69 6.61 5.90
CA LEU A 232 -0.41 6.61 6.87
C LEU A 232 -1.67 6.05 6.20
N PHE A 233 -2.26 5.02 6.78
CA PHE A 233 -3.41 4.35 6.23
C PHE A 233 -4.45 4.03 7.31
N ASN A 234 -5.73 4.19 6.93
CA ASN A 234 -6.87 3.80 7.73
C ASN A 234 -8.01 3.44 6.78
N HIS A 235 -8.66 2.31 6.99
CA HIS A 235 -9.81 1.85 6.19
C HIS A 235 -10.96 2.85 6.17
N GLU A 236 -11.21 3.54 7.28
CA GLU A 236 -12.32 4.50 7.39
C GLU A 236 -12.20 5.64 6.38
N ASN A 237 -10.99 6.08 6.07
CA ASN A 237 -10.74 7.09 5.03
C ASN A 237 -11.19 6.59 3.65
N SER A 238 -10.84 5.36 3.31
CA SER A 238 -11.29 4.74 2.06
C SER A 238 -12.81 4.61 2.03
N TRP A 239 -13.43 4.12 3.11
CA TRP A 239 -14.89 4.00 3.21
C TRP A 239 -15.60 5.35 3.06
N SER A 240 -15.08 6.41 3.71
CA SER A 240 -15.64 7.76 3.60
C SER A 240 -15.54 8.31 2.18
N ILE A 241 -14.37 8.19 1.56
CA ILE A 241 -14.14 8.68 0.19
C ILE A 241 -14.97 7.89 -0.82
N ASP A 242 -15.02 6.57 -0.73
CA ASP A 242 -15.71 5.70 -1.69
C ASP A 242 -17.21 5.96 -1.75
N ARG A 243 -17.81 6.48 -0.68
CA ARG A 243 -19.22 6.87 -0.65
C ARG A 243 -19.49 8.25 -1.24
N GLN A 244 -18.49 9.12 -1.26
CA GLN A 244 -18.56 10.48 -1.81
C GLN A 244 -17.36 10.76 -2.70
N LYS A 245 -17.13 9.93 -3.68
CA LYS A 245 -16.00 10.04 -4.60
C LYS A 245 -15.93 11.38 -5.31
N GLN A 246 -17.07 12.01 -5.57
CA GLN A 246 -17.28 13.19 -6.39
C GLN A 246 -16.92 12.98 -7.87
N ASN A 247 -15.92 12.13 -8.14
CA ASN A 247 -15.59 11.64 -9.46
C ASN A 247 -15.69 10.11 -9.46
N ARG A 248 -16.48 9.52 -10.38
CA ARG A 248 -16.69 8.07 -10.48
C ARG A 248 -15.41 7.28 -10.72
N THR A 249 -14.40 7.92 -11.31
CA THR A 249 -13.10 7.29 -11.62
C THR A 249 -12.11 7.38 -10.47
N TRP A 250 -12.43 8.09 -9.37
CA TRP A 250 -11.55 8.09 -8.20
C TRP A 250 -11.40 6.68 -7.63
N ASP A 251 -10.16 6.29 -7.41
CA ASP A 251 -9.78 5.08 -6.70
C ASP A 251 -8.69 5.41 -5.69
N THR A 252 -9.00 5.25 -4.41
CA THR A 252 -8.09 5.59 -3.31
C THR A 252 -6.83 4.72 -3.33
N TRP A 253 -6.97 3.43 -3.66
CA TRP A 253 -5.82 2.55 -3.77
C TRP A 253 -4.95 2.89 -4.98
N ALA A 254 -5.53 3.19 -6.13
CA ALA A 254 -4.78 3.65 -7.30
C ALA A 254 -4.01 4.94 -7.01
N HIS A 255 -4.62 5.88 -6.26
CA HIS A 255 -3.92 7.08 -5.79
C HIS A 255 -2.71 6.74 -4.91
N ILE A 256 -2.88 5.89 -3.90
CA ILE A 256 -1.81 5.44 -3.01
C ILE A 256 -0.71 4.70 -3.80
N GLU A 257 -1.09 3.85 -4.74
CA GLU A 257 -0.17 3.00 -5.51
C GLU A 257 0.79 3.81 -6.39
N LYS A 258 0.39 4.99 -6.91
CA LYS A 258 1.29 5.89 -7.66
C LYS A 258 2.51 6.29 -6.82
N TYR A 259 2.30 6.65 -5.57
CA TYR A 259 3.36 6.97 -4.62
C TYR A 259 4.13 5.72 -4.19
N TYR A 260 3.42 4.65 -3.82
CA TYR A 260 4.02 3.40 -3.37
C TYR A 260 4.96 2.79 -4.43
N ARG A 261 4.53 2.73 -5.68
CA ARG A 261 5.32 2.28 -6.83
C ARG A 261 6.63 3.07 -6.95
N THR A 262 6.53 4.37 -6.78
CA THR A 262 7.70 5.26 -6.82
C THR A 262 8.66 4.98 -5.67
N LEU A 263 8.17 4.87 -4.45
CA LEU A 263 8.99 4.56 -3.28
C LEU A 263 9.73 3.22 -3.44
N LYS A 264 9.06 2.19 -3.98
CA LYS A 264 9.71 0.91 -4.27
C LYS A 264 10.79 1.04 -5.36
N SER A 265 10.59 1.88 -6.37
CA SER A 265 11.64 2.17 -7.38
C SER A 265 12.84 2.92 -6.80
N PHE A 266 12.66 3.66 -5.72
CA PHE A 266 13.76 4.30 -4.99
C PHE A 266 14.58 3.32 -4.13
N GLY A 267 14.16 2.05 -4.05
CA GLY A 267 14.71 1.09 -3.12
C GLY A 267 14.43 1.48 -1.66
N ALA A 268 13.27 2.05 -1.39
CA ALA A 268 12.87 2.47 -0.07
C ALA A 268 12.16 1.34 0.69
N PRO A 269 12.51 1.08 1.96
CA PRO A 269 11.66 0.30 2.83
C PRO A 269 10.40 1.12 3.14
N VAL A 270 9.24 0.52 2.94
CA VAL A 270 7.93 1.17 3.17
C VAL A 270 7.17 0.41 4.24
N ASP A 271 6.48 1.14 5.11
CA ASP A 271 5.56 0.57 6.09
C ASP A 271 4.20 1.29 5.97
N PHE A 272 3.10 0.55 5.84
CA PHE A 272 1.76 1.10 6.03
C PHE A 272 1.45 1.12 7.51
N ILE A 273 1.26 2.32 8.06
CA ILE A 273 1.08 2.50 9.50
C ILE A 273 -0.26 3.14 9.83
N THR A 274 -0.78 2.85 11.02
CA THR A 274 -1.92 3.54 11.60
C THR A 274 -1.49 4.72 12.47
N GLU A 275 -2.45 5.50 12.93
CA GLU A 275 -2.19 6.69 13.75
C GLU A 275 -1.52 6.36 15.08
N GLU A 276 -1.72 5.16 15.64
CA GLU A 276 -1.15 4.77 16.93
C GLU A 276 0.37 4.61 16.91
N LYS A 277 0.96 4.44 15.71
CA LYS A 277 2.40 4.28 15.55
C LYS A 277 3.14 5.60 15.82
N ASP A 278 4.35 5.47 16.30
CA ASP A 278 5.27 6.59 16.48
C ASP A 278 5.88 7.02 15.14
N PHE A 279 5.50 8.20 14.66
CA PHE A 279 5.98 8.75 13.39
C PHE A 279 7.46 9.09 13.41
N SER A 280 8.06 9.35 14.57
CA SER A 280 9.47 9.73 14.72
C SER A 280 10.45 8.66 14.22
N GLN A 281 10.00 7.41 14.08
CA GLN A 281 10.80 6.30 13.56
C GLN A 281 11.01 6.37 12.03
N TYR A 282 10.35 7.30 11.35
CA TYR A 282 10.38 7.41 9.90
C TYR A 282 10.92 8.77 9.47
N PRO A 283 11.98 8.82 8.64
CA PRO A 283 12.44 10.07 8.05
C PRO A 283 11.37 10.76 7.21
N VAL A 284 10.55 9.99 6.49
CA VAL A 284 9.50 10.48 5.61
C VAL A 284 8.15 9.87 5.99
N LEU A 285 7.12 10.71 6.11
CA LEU A 285 5.73 10.32 6.32
C LEU A 285 4.88 10.81 5.14
N LEU A 286 4.28 9.89 4.41
CA LEU A 286 3.30 10.15 3.36
C LEU A 286 1.88 9.98 3.91
N VAL A 287 1.04 10.98 3.68
CA VAL A 287 -0.37 11.03 4.11
C VAL A 287 -1.26 11.17 2.86
N PRO A 288 -1.58 10.04 2.18
CA PRO A 288 -2.29 10.07 0.91
C PRO A 288 -3.80 10.07 1.14
N ALA A 289 -4.50 11.11 0.68
CA ALA A 289 -5.96 11.24 0.72
C ALA A 289 -6.58 10.86 2.08
N TYR A 290 -5.96 11.30 3.17
CA TYR A 290 -6.36 10.97 4.54
C TYR A 290 -7.48 11.90 5.02
N GLN A 291 -8.72 11.63 4.58
CA GLN A 291 -9.86 12.56 4.64
C GLN A 291 -10.34 12.86 6.06
N LEU A 292 -10.41 11.83 6.91
CA LEU A 292 -10.94 11.93 8.28
C LEU A 292 -9.83 12.28 9.26
N ALA A 293 -9.82 13.51 9.77
CA ALA A 293 -8.82 13.97 10.72
C ALA A 293 -9.44 14.85 11.81
N ASP A 294 -8.72 15.01 12.89
CA ASP A 294 -9.02 15.96 13.96
C ASP A 294 -7.79 16.80 14.29
N GLN A 295 -7.97 17.80 15.15
CA GLN A 295 -6.88 18.69 15.56
C GLN A 295 -5.75 17.92 16.26
N LEU A 296 -6.08 16.88 17.02
CA LEU A 296 -5.07 16.07 17.72
C LEU A 296 -4.10 15.39 16.74
N LEU A 297 -4.62 14.82 15.66
CA LEU A 297 -3.78 14.20 14.62
C LEU A 297 -2.95 15.25 13.89
N VAL A 298 -3.53 16.40 13.55
CA VAL A 298 -2.81 17.49 12.88
C VAL A 298 -1.70 18.03 13.77
N ASP A 299 -1.92 18.18 15.07
CA ASP A 299 -0.91 18.60 16.04
C ASP A 299 0.26 17.60 16.11
N ARG A 300 -0.02 16.30 16.04
CA ARG A 300 1.03 15.26 15.95
C ARG A 300 1.84 15.35 14.65
N TRP A 301 1.21 15.68 13.52
CA TRP A 301 1.93 15.94 12.27
C TRP A 301 2.82 17.18 12.38
N ILE A 302 2.30 18.27 12.98
CA ILE A 302 3.09 19.48 13.24
C ILE A 302 4.31 19.18 14.11
N ASP A 303 4.13 18.42 15.19
CA ASP A 303 5.21 18.03 16.10
C ASP A 303 6.26 17.14 15.43
N TYR A 304 5.82 16.17 14.62
CA TYR A 304 6.70 15.33 13.81
C TYR A 304 7.59 16.17 12.89
N VAL A 305 6.97 17.11 12.18
CA VAL A 305 7.73 18.00 11.26
C VAL A 305 8.67 18.93 12.01
N LYS A 306 8.21 19.59 13.10
CA LYS A 306 9.06 20.48 13.90
C LYS A 306 10.31 19.79 14.43
N LYS A 307 10.24 18.48 14.71
CA LYS A 307 11.35 17.66 15.19
C LYS A 307 12.31 17.21 14.08
N GLY A 308 11.98 17.41 12.82
CA GLY A 308 12.86 17.13 11.68
C GLY A 308 12.30 16.12 10.67
N GLY A 309 11.07 15.65 10.85
CA GLY A 309 10.40 14.76 9.89
C GLY A 309 10.03 15.46 8.59
N HIS A 310 9.98 14.71 7.50
CA HIS A 310 9.54 15.18 6.19
C HIS A 310 8.12 14.65 5.92
N LEU A 311 7.13 15.55 5.93
CA LEU A 311 5.74 15.21 5.73
C LEU A 311 5.30 15.53 4.29
N ILE A 312 4.69 14.56 3.63
CA ILE A 312 4.07 14.72 2.31
C ILE A 312 2.58 14.46 2.46
N VAL A 313 1.77 15.47 2.25
CA VAL A 313 0.31 15.41 2.34
C VAL A 313 -0.26 15.53 0.93
N THR A 314 -1.25 14.72 0.58
CA THR A 314 -1.88 14.80 -0.74
C THR A 314 -3.30 15.37 -0.66
N CYS A 315 -3.87 15.63 -1.81
CA CYS A 315 -5.26 16.09 -1.95
C CYS A 315 -6.24 15.22 -1.14
N ARG A 316 -7.39 15.77 -0.81
CA ARG A 316 -8.46 15.15 -0.03
C ARG A 316 -8.10 14.83 1.42
N THR A 317 -6.98 15.32 1.94
CA THR A 317 -6.57 15.11 3.33
C THR A 317 -7.22 16.12 4.26
N ALA A 318 -7.68 15.65 5.44
CA ALA A 318 -8.25 16.46 6.53
C ALA A 318 -9.44 17.35 6.12
N GLN A 319 -10.25 16.86 5.20
CA GLN A 319 -11.44 17.58 4.72
C GLN A 319 -12.66 17.41 5.63
N LYS A 320 -12.68 16.35 6.43
CA LYS A 320 -13.80 15.99 7.31
C LYS A 320 -13.32 15.62 8.71
N ASP A 321 -14.21 15.81 9.69
CA ASP A 321 -13.97 15.32 11.04
C ASP A 321 -14.09 13.78 11.13
N ARG A 322 -13.89 13.22 12.33
CA ARG A 322 -13.97 11.77 12.56
C ARG A 322 -15.34 11.16 12.31
N TYR A 323 -16.40 11.97 12.26
CA TYR A 323 -17.75 11.54 11.95
C TYR A 323 -18.10 11.69 10.46
N GLY A 324 -17.16 12.14 9.64
CA GLY A 324 -17.36 12.38 8.22
C GLY A 324 -18.09 13.70 7.92
N ARG A 325 -18.17 14.63 8.88
CA ARG A 325 -18.80 15.96 8.72
C ARG A 325 -17.80 16.94 8.16
N LEU A 326 -18.27 17.84 7.30
CA LEU A 326 -17.50 19.01 6.90
C LEU A 326 -17.41 20.00 8.08
N PRO A 327 -16.26 20.68 8.26
CA PRO A 327 -16.11 21.67 9.32
C PRO A 327 -16.97 22.91 9.03
N GLU A 328 -17.39 23.63 10.09
CA GLU A 328 -18.03 24.96 10.01
C GLU A 328 -16.99 26.09 9.73
N ALA A 329 -15.87 25.75 9.18
CA ALA A 329 -14.76 26.62 8.81
C ALA A 329 -14.50 26.49 7.29
N PRO A 330 -13.68 27.35 6.69
CA PRO A 330 -13.30 27.19 5.29
C PRO A 330 -12.83 25.76 4.99
N PHE A 331 -13.24 25.24 3.84
CA PHE A 331 -12.94 23.87 3.43
C PHE A 331 -11.42 23.61 3.38
N GLY A 332 -10.97 22.55 4.01
CA GLY A 332 -9.53 22.21 4.11
C GLY A 332 -8.74 22.96 5.18
N SER A 333 -9.36 23.91 5.92
CA SER A 333 -8.66 24.79 6.86
C SER A 333 -8.03 24.11 8.07
N LEU A 334 -8.39 22.86 8.36
CA LEU A 334 -7.81 22.10 9.48
C LEU A 334 -6.29 21.99 9.39
N ILE A 335 -5.75 21.91 8.17
CA ILE A 335 -4.31 21.77 7.90
C ILE A 335 -3.62 23.05 7.42
N ASP A 336 -4.29 24.19 7.39
CA ASP A 336 -3.71 25.44 6.90
C ASP A 336 -2.44 25.83 7.68
N LYS A 337 -2.47 25.71 9.01
CA LYS A 337 -1.28 26.00 9.84
C LYS A 337 -0.13 25.04 9.58
N LEU A 338 -0.43 23.80 9.24
CA LEU A 338 0.56 22.77 8.91
C LEU A 338 1.15 23.02 7.52
N THR A 339 0.30 23.16 6.51
CA THR A 339 0.72 23.27 5.10
C THR A 339 1.13 24.67 4.71
N GLY A 340 0.62 25.70 5.40
CA GLY A 340 0.79 27.09 5.04
C GLY A 340 -0.01 27.50 3.80
N ASN A 341 -1.01 26.71 3.43
CA ASN A 341 -1.91 27.01 2.32
C ASN A 341 -3.34 27.21 2.83
N GLU A 342 -4.10 28.07 2.17
CA GLU A 342 -5.55 28.04 2.14
C GLU A 342 -5.99 27.31 0.87
N MET A 343 -7.06 26.55 0.90
CA MET A 343 -7.69 25.96 -0.29
C MET A 343 -8.77 26.90 -0.79
N GLU A 344 -8.65 27.43 -2.02
CA GLU A 344 -9.68 28.28 -2.61
C GLU A 344 -10.92 27.47 -3.00
N PHE A 345 -10.71 26.37 -3.71
CA PHE A 345 -11.73 25.39 -4.12
C PHE A 345 -11.06 24.13 -4.66
N TYR A 346 -11.84 23.11 -4.93
CA TYR A 346 -11.41 21.92 -5.67
C TYR A 346 -12.17 21.80 -6.99
N ASP A 347 -11.59 21.12 -7.96
CA ASP A 347 -12.19 20.88 -9.27
C ASP A 347 -11.97 19.44 -9.74
N LEU A 348 -12.81 19.04 -10.69
CA LEU A 348 -12.86 17.72 -11.29
C LEU A 348 -13.13 17.91 -12.79
N LEU A 349 -12.38 17.22 -13.62
CA LEU A 349 -12.53 17.34 -15.07
C LEU A 349 -13.13 16.07 -15.67
N LEU A 350 -13.70 16.20 -16.85
CA LEU A 350 -14.16 15.04 -17.59
C LEU A 350 -12.96 14.19 -18.05
N PRO A 351 -13.08 12.86 -18.07
CA PRO A 351 -12.01 11.99 -18.56
C PRO A 351 -11.54 12.32 -19.99
N GLU A 352 -12.44 12.83 -20.82
CA GLU A 352 -12.20 13.19 -22.21
C GLU A 352 -11.52 14.55 -22.38
N THR A 353 -11.52 15.38 -21.35
CA THR A 353 -10.93 16.71 -21.33
C THR A 353 -10.00 16.90 -20.13
N PRO A 354 -8.91 16.13 -20.06
CA PRO A 354 -7.96 16.26 -18.97
C PRO A 354 -7.25 17.61 -18.99
N GLY A 355 -7.03 18.18 -17.81
CA GLY A 355 -6.22 19.37 -17.63
C GLY A 355 -4.74 19.05 -17.51
N ILE A 356 -3.94 20.10 -17.43
CA ILE A 356 -2.48 20.02 -17.31
C ILE A 356 -2.02 20.72 -16.03
N VAL A 357 -1.19 20.04 -15.27
CA VAL A 357 -0.37 20.63 -14.22
C VAL A 357 1.09 20.63 -14.66
N ARG A 358 1.84 21.71 -14.39
CA ARG A 358 3.24 21.85 -14.77
C ARG A 358 4.15 21.90 -13.56
N MET A 359 5.25 21.15 -13.62
CA MET A 359 6.35 21.19 -12.67
C MET A 359 7.69 21.19 -13.43
N ASP A 360 8.59 22.14 -13.13
CA ASP A 360 9.91 22.27 -13.77
C ASP A 360 9.82 22.18 -15.32
N ASP A 361 8.92 22.94 -15.92
CA ASP A 361 8.62 23.00 -17.37
C ASP A 361 8.08 21.70 -18.02
N LYS A 362 7.81 20.66 -17.23
CA LYS A 362 7.18 19.42 -17.70
C LYS A 362 5.68 19.44 -17.44
N PRO A 363 4.84 19.13 -18.46
CA PRO A 363 3.39 18.98 -18.28
C PRO A 363 3.01 17.58 -17.81
N TYR A 364 1.97 17.51 -16.99
CA TYR A 364 1.38 16.26 -16.49
C TYR A 364 -0.15 16.35 -16.56
N SER A 365 -0.78 15.31 -17.06
CA SER A 365 -2.23 15.26 -17.24
C SER A 365 -2.94 14.87 -15.94
N TRP A 366 -4.09 15.52 -15.68
CA TRP A 366 -4.95 15.21 -14.54
C TRP A 366 -6.43 15.40 -14.91
N ASN A 367 -7.34 14.71 -14.23
CA ASN A 367 -8.77 14.91 -14.39
C ASN A 367 -9.60 14.49 -13.19
N THR A 368 -9.00 13.73 -12.26
CA THR A 368 -9.76 13.08 -11.19
C THR A 368 -10.05 14.01 -10.02
N TRP A 369 -9.03 14.76 -9.56
CA TRP A 369 -9.14 15.69 -8.45
C TRP A 369 -8.02 16.72 -8.47
N GLY A 370 -8.37 17.99 -8.41
CA GLY A 370 -7.42 19.11 -8.29
C GLY A 370 -7.90 20.13 -7.26
N GLU A 371 -7.01 20.57 -6.39
CA GLU A 371 -7.25 21.60 -5.38
C GLU A 371 -6.45 22.85 -5.73
N VAL A 372 -7.14 23.98 -5.85
CA VAL A 372 -6.52 25.27 -6.12
C VAL A 372 -6.06 25.87 -4.81
N LEU A 373 -4.75 26.08 -4.69
CA LEU A 373 -4.11 26.50 -3.45
C LEU A 373 -3.80 28.00 -3.46
N LYS A 374 -3.92 28.62 -2.29
CA LYS A 374 -3.46 29.98 -2.01
C LYS A 374 -2.34 29.91 -0.97
N PRO A 375 -1.08 29.87 -1.40
CA PRO A 375 0.05 29.67 -0.52
C PRO A 375 0.38 30.93 0.28
N GLY A 376 0.79 30.73 1.54
CA GLY A 376 1.40 31.77 2.35
C GLY A 376 2.81 32.16 1.85
N LYS A 377 3.34 33.26 2.36
CA LYS A 377 4.64 33.82 1.92
C LYS A 377 5.85 32.89 2.09
N GLU A 378 5.77 31.96 3.03
CA GLU A 378 6.85 30.98 3.30
C GLU A 378 6.81 29.74 2.39
N ASN A 379 5.78 29.61 1.58
CA ASN A 379 5.60 28.47 0.72
C ASN A 379 6.28 28.69 -0.64
N ARG A 380 7.06 27.72 -1.07
CA ARG A 380 7.54 27.61 -2.45
C ARG A 380 6.54 26.84 -3.28
N ILE A 381 6.13 27.35 -4.41
CA ILE A 381 5.29 26.67 -5.37
C ILE A 381 6.13 25.61 -6.09
N LEU A 382 5.64 24.39 -6.14
CA LEU A 382 6.28 23.29 -6.85
C LEU A 382 5.63 23.01 -8.21
N ALA A 383 4.30 23.17 -8.31
CA ALA A 383 3.54 22.93 -9.52
C ALA A 383 2.37 23.90 -9.63
N THR A 384 1.98 24.23 -10.87
CA THR A 384 0.85 25.13 -11.20
C THR A 384 -0.03 24.51 -12.27
N TYR A 385 -1.33 24.84 -12.23
CA TYR A 385 -2.26 24.54 -13.32
C TYR A 385 -1.93 25.37 -14.56
N GLN A 386 -2.10 24.80 -15.77
CA GLN A 386 -1.74 25.43 -17.04
C GLN A 386 -2.93 25.74 -17.94
N ASP A 387 -4.10 25.34 -17.53
CA ASP A 387 -5.34 25.51 -18.27
C ASP A 387 -6.49 25.79 -17.30
N GLU A 388 -7.69 25.84 -17.82
CA GLU A 388 -8.90 26.21 -17.11
C GLU A 388 -8.89 27.70 -16.65
N PHE A 389 -9.98 28.13 -16.00
CA PHE A 389 -10.11 29.51 -15.51
C PHE A 389 -9.18 29.82 -14.33
N TYR A 390 -8.46 28.87 -13.82
CA TYR A 390 -7.47 29.00 -12.74
C TYR A 390 -6.02 28.75 -13.20
N GLU A 391 -5.74 28.96 -14.49
CA GLU A 391 -4.37 28.92 -15.02
C GLU A 391 -3.41 29.75 -14.17
N GLY A 392 -2.23 29.19 -13.91
CA GLY A 392 -1.18 29.81 -13.09
C GLY A 392 -1.36 29.62 -11.58
N LYS A 393 -2.52 29.13 -11.11
CA LYS A 393 -2.72 28.86 -9.68
C LYS A 393 -1.91 27.65 -9.22
N PRO A 394 -1.44 27.66 -7.95
CA PRO A 394 -0.66 26.56 -7.38
C PRO A 394 -1.46 25.28 -7.21
N ALA A 395 -0.86 24.14 -7.61
CA ALA A 395 -1.35 22.79 -7.43
C ALA A 395 -0.53 22.00 -6.39
N ALA A 396 0.74 22.38 -6.18
CA ALA A 396 1.58 21.76 -5.16
C ALA A 396 2.56 22.80 -4.56
N THR A 397 2.81 22.66 -3.26
CA THR A 397 3.65 23.59 -2.49
C THR A 397 4.59 22.86 -1.54
N PHE A 398 5.64 23.56 -1.14
CA PHE A 398 6.64 23.10 -0.18
C PHE A 398 6.97 24.22 0.82
N ARG A 399 7.11 23.86 2.09
CA ARG A 399 7.62 24.78 3.11
C ARG A 399 8.52 24.08 4.13
N ARG A 400 9.34 24.87 4.81
CA ARG A 400 10.03 24.46 6.02
C ARG A 400 9.19 24.79 7.24
N LEU A 401 9.14 23.87 8.21
CA LEU A 401 8.44 24.06 9.48
C LEU A 401 9.30 23.48 10.62
N GLY A 402 9.88 24.34 11.44
CA GLY A 402 10.85 23.90 12.44
C GLY A 402 12.10 23.30 11.76
N LYS A 403 12.47 22.07 12.15
CA LYS A 403 13.62 21.36 11.56
C LYS A 403 13.28 20.52 10.32
N GLY A 404 12.00 20.28 10.07
CA GLY A 404 11.53 19.46 8.96
C GLY A 404 10.85 20.23 7.85
N THR A 405 10.10 19.53 7.03
CA THR A 405 9.41 20.07 5.85
C THR A 405 8.00 19.53 5.69
N VAL A 406 7.16 20.33 5.07
CA VAL A 406 5.81 19.92 4.64
C VAL A 406 5.69 20.16 3.14
N THR A 407 5.26 19.15 2.42
CA THR A 407 4.83 19.24 1.03
C THR A 407 3.34 18.97 0.95
N TYR A 408 2.62 19.81 0.24
CA TYR A 408 1.23 19.57 -0.10
C TYR A 408 1.08 19.35 -1.60
N VAL A 409 0.50 18.22 -1.99
CA VAL A 409 0.25 17.85 -3.38
C VAL A 409 -1.26 17.84 -3.60
N GLY A 410 -1.81 18.95 -4.06
CA GLY A 410 -3.26 19.16 -4.21
C GLY A 410 -3.89 18.53 -5.46
N VAL A 411 -3.14 17.80 -6.26
CA VAL A 411 -3.62 17.21 -7.53
C VAL A 411 -3.34 15.72 -7.60
N ASP A 412 -4.30 14.97 -8.17
CA ASP A 412 -4.17 13.55 -8.51
C ASP A 412 -3.95 13.41 -10.03
N THR A 413 -2.75 13.04 -10.46
CA THR A 413 -2.42 12.92 -11.89
C THR A 413 -2.73 11.51 -12.44
N ASN A 414 -2.84 11.40 -13.78
CA ASN A 414 -3.42 10.20 -14.40
C ASN A 414 -2.52 8.97 -14.35
N ASP A 415 -1.20 9.12 -14.55
CA ASP A 415 -0.29 8.00 -14.80
C ASP A 415 0.80 7.76 -13.72
N GLY A 416 0.89 8.64 -12.73
CA GLY A 416 1.87 8.56 -11.64
C GLY A 416 3.27 9.06 -12.01
N THR A 417 3.47 9.66 -13.20
CA THR A 417 4.77 10.23 -13.58
C THR A 417 5.07 11.51 -12.81
N PHE A 418 4.05 12.32 -12.54
CA PHE A 418 4.17 13.50 -11.69
C PHE A 418 4.58 13.11 -10.25
N GLU A 419 3.91 12.11 -9.69
CA GLU A 419 4.19 11.60 -8.34
C GLU A 419 5.63 11.07 -8.23
N LYS A 420 6.14 10.44 -9.30
CA LYS A 420 7.54 10.01 -9.36
C LYS A 420 8.50 11.21 -9.37
N GLU A 421 8.27 12.19 -10.22
CA GLU A 421 9.16 13.35 -10.35
C GLU A 421 9.13 14.24 -9.09
N ILE A 422 7.95 14.48 -8.51
CA ILE A 422 7.85 15.27 -7.29
C ILE A 422 8.52 14.58 -6.10
N LEU A 423 8.31 13.28 -5.92
CA LEU A 423 9.00 12.52 -4.88
C LEU A 423 10.52 12.53 -5.09
N LYS A 424 11.00 12.36 -6.32
CA LYS A 424 12.44 12.41 -6.63
C LYS A 424 13.03 13.76 -6.24
N LYS A 425 12.35 14.86 -6.58
CA LYS A 425 12.73 16.21 -6.20
C LYS A 425 12.76 16.37 -4.66
N LEU A 426 11.74 15.90 -3.96
CA LEU A 426 11.64 16.00 -2.50
C LEU A 426 12.74 15.20 -1.79
N TYR A 427 13.01 13.96 -2.22
CA TYR A 427 14.09 13.17 -1.64
C TYR A 427 15.46 13.83 -1.85
N GLY A 428 15.65 14.51 -2.99
CA GLY A 428 16.82 15.36 -3.20
C GLY A 428 16.91 16.53 -2.20
N GLU A 429 15.80 17.25 -1.95
CA GLU A 429 15.71 18.31 -0.94
C GLU A 429 15.98 17.81 0.49
N PHE A 430 15.60 16.58 0.78
CA PHE A 430 15.86 15.91 2.08
C PHE A 430 17.29 15.38 2.19
N SER A 431 18.08 15.47 1.13
CA SER A 431 19.41 14.84 1.04
C SER A 431 19.37 13.32 1.22
N ILE A 432 18.30 12.69 0.77
CA ILE A 432 18.09 11.23 0.79
C ILE A 432 18.37 10.66 -0.61
N PRO A 433 19.46 9.92 -0.83
CA PRO A 433 19.77 9.36 -2.13
C PRO A 433 18.80 8.26 -2.52
N VAL A 434 18.32 8.24 -3.75
CA VAL A 434 17.42 7.25 -4.32
C VAL A 434 18.13 6.37 -5.36
N MET A 435 17.61 5.15 -5.62
CA MET A 435 18.21 4.22 -6.57
C MET A 435 17.69 4.38 -8.00
N ASP A 436 16.43 4.78 -8.18
CA ASP A 436 15.73 4.86 -9.47
C ASP A 436 15.74 3.53 -10.26
N LEU A 437 15.33 2.46 -9.57
CA LEU A 437 15.20 1.14 -10.17
C LEU A 437 14.10 1.15 -11.26
N PRO A 438 14.26 0.39 -12.35
CA PRO A 438 13.20 0.28 -13.35
C PRO A 438 11.94 -0.38 -12.76
N TYR A 439 10.77 -0.04 -13.30
CA TYR A 439 9.51 -0.64 -12.86
C TYR A 439 9.55 -2.16 -12.98
N GLY A 440 9.18 -2.84 -11.92
CA GLY A 440 9.24 -4.30 -11.82
C GLY A 440 10.52 -4.85 -11.21
N VAL A 441 11.53 -4.01 -10.95
CA VAL A 441 12.71 -4.40 -10.18
C VAL A 441 12.59 -3.81 -8.77
N THR A 442 12.74 -4.66 -7.76
CA THR A 442 12.72 -4.24 -6.35
C THR A 442 13.97 -4.72 -5.61
N LEU A 443 14.36 -3.98 -4.59
CA LEU A 443 15.46 -4.29 -3.69
C LEU A 443 14.99 -4.26 -2.25
N GLU A 444 15.23 -5.35 -1.53
CA GLU A 444 14.97 -5.45 -0.10
C GLU A 444 16.22 -5.95 0.63
N TYR A 445 16.28 -5.67 1.94
CA TYR A 445 17.35 -6.17 2.79
C TYR A 445 16.80 -6.97 3.96
N ARG A 446 17.28 -8.21 4.10
CA ARG A 446 16.92 -9.08 5.22
C ARG A 446 18.11 -9.92 5.66
N ASN A 447 18.34 -10.04 6.97
CA ASN A 447 19.36 -10.91 7.57
C ASN A 447 20.80 -10.65 7.08
N GLY A 448 21.14 -9.41 6.73
CA GLY A 448 22.43 -9.05 6.15
C GLY A 448 22.57 -9.38 4.67
N LEU A 449 21.47 -9.70 4.00
CA LEU A 449 21.42 -10.00 2.58
C LEU A 449 20.68 -8.88 1.82
N GLY A 450 21.20 -8.51 0.66
CA GLY A 450 20.50 -7.74 -0.34
C GLY A 450 19.78 -8.68 -1.30
N ILE A 451 18.50 -8.46 -1.57
CA ILE A 451 17.64 -9.33 -2.39
C ILE A 451 17.02 -8.48 -3.49
N VAL A 452 17.40 -8.75 -4.73
CA VAL A 452 16.88 -8.09 -5.93
C VAL A 452 15.93 -9.02 -6.66
N LEU A 453 14.75 -8.53 -6.97
CA LEU A 453 13.66 -9.28 -7.59
C LEU A 453 13.30 -8.62 -8.92
N ASN A 454 13.24 -9.40 -10.01
CA ASN A 454 12.93 -8.89 -11.34
C ASN A 454 11.60 -9.44 -11.86
N TYR A 455 10.54 -8.64 -11.75
CA TYR A 455 9.22 -8.88 -12.35
C TYR A 455 9.09 -8.29 -13.76
N SER A 456 10.09 -7.53 -14.23
CA SER A 456 10.02 -6.87 -15.53
C SER A 456 10.13 -7.88 -16.68
N ASP A 457 9.79 -7.43 -17.87
CA ASP A 457 9.85 -8.25 -19.11
C ASP A 457 11.25 -8.30 -19.75
N ARG A 458 12.27 -7.74 -19.06
CA ARG A 458 13.65 -7.65 -19.55
C ARG A 458 14.65 -8.09 -18.49
N PRO A 459 15.81 -8.64 -18.88
CA PRO A 459 16.91 -8.80 -17.94
C PRO A 459 17.34 -7.44 -17.37
N TYR A 460 17.70 -7.44 -16.10
CA TYR A 460 18.24 -6.26 -15.41
C TYR A 460 19.57 -6.60 -14.75
N THR A 461 20.61 -5.81 -15.01
CA THR A 461 21.92 -5.98 -14.36
C THR A 461 22.00 -5.06 -13.16
N PHE A 462 22.00 -5.65 -11.96
CA PHE A 462 22.13 -4.90 -10.70
C PHE A 462 23.59 -4.58 -10.43
N PRO A 463 23.95 -3.31 -10.13
CA PRO A 463 25.31 -2.95 -9.78
C PRO A 463 25.65 -3.48 -8.38
N LEU A 464 26.44 -4.55 -8.35
CA LEU A 464 26.83 -5.19 -7.09
C LEU A 464 27.70 -4.22 -6.26
N PRO A 465 27.36 -3.96 -4.99
CA PRO A 465 28.18 -3.11 -4.13
C PRO A 465 29.60 -3.66 -3.94
N ALA A 466 30.57 -2.78 -3.78
CA ALA A 466 31.96 -3.17 -3.54
C ALA A 466 32.08 -4.05 -2.28
N GLY A 467 32.75 -5.18 -2.40
CA GLY A 467 32.92 -6.16 -1.31
C GLY A 467 31.76 -7.14 -1.13
N ALA A 468 30.59 -6.88 -1.72
CA ALA A 468 29.46 -7.82 -1.68
C ALA A 468 29.75 -9.07 -2.52
N LYS A 469 29.18 -10.21 -2.11
CA LYS A 469 29.32 -11.50 -2.81
C LYS A 469 27.96 -12.03 -3.23
N ALA A 470 27.86 -12.47 -4.48
CA ALA A 470 26.69 -13.20 -4.97
C ALA A 470 26.53 -14.53 -4.22
N VAL A 471 25.33 -14.82 -3.75
CA VAL A 471 25.04 -16.07 -3.01
C VAL A 471 23.87 -16.85 -3.61
N VAL A 472 22.97 -16.18 -4.36
CA VAL A 472 21.91 -16.81 -5.15
C VAL A 472 21.75 -16.03 -6.46
N GLY A 473 21.78 -16.71 -7.58
CA GLY A 473 21.66 -16.11 -8.91
C GLY A 473 22.88 -15.28 -9.30
N GLU A 474 22.72 -14.49 -10.37
CA GLU A 474 23.77 -13.66 -10.95
C GLU A 474 23.30 -12.20 -10.99
N PRO A 475 24.24 -11.21 -11.02
CA PRO A 475 23.91 -9.79 -11.09
C PRO A 475 23.03 -9.42 -12.30
N THR A 476 23.12 -10.17 -13.42
CA THR A 476 22.22 -10.03 -14.56
C THR A 476 21.01 -10.94 -14.38
N ILE A 477 19.93 -10.36 -13.90
CA ILE A 477 18.74 -11.03 -13.41
C ILE A 477 17.72 -11.16 -14.55
N PRO A 478 17.38 -12.36 -15.03
CA PRO A 478 16.36 -12.52 -16.07
C PRO A 478 14.97 -12.14 -15.57
N THR A 479 13.98 -12.07 -16.48
CA THR A 479 12.56 -12.01 -16.12
C THR A 479 12.20 -13.16 -15.19
N ALA A 480 11.40 -12.92 -14.17
CA ALA A 480 11.08 -13.85 -13.08
C ALA A 480 12.31 -14.36 -12.32
N GLY A 481 13.40 -13.59 -12.33
CA GLY A 481 14.67 -13.92 -11.70
C GLY A 481 14.84 -13.29 -10.32
N VAL A 482 15.78 -13.89 -9.57
CA VAL A 482 16.15 -13.46 -8.21
C VAL A 482 17.66 -13.41 -8.12
N PHE A 483 18.18 -12.36 -7.51
CA PHE A 483 19.58 -12.19 -7.18
C PHE A 483 19.75 -11.86 -5.71
N VAL A 484 20.60 -12.61 -5.01
CA VAL A 484 20.88 -12.38 -3.58
C VAL A 484 22.38 -12.20 -3.39
N PHE A 485 22.75 -11.21 -2.59
CA PHE A 485 24.15 -10.92 -2.26
C PHE A 485 24.33 -10.61 -0.78
N THR A 486 25.53 -10.80 -0.25
CA THR A 486 25.89 -10.42 1.12
C THR A 486 26.17 -8.93 1.23
N LEU A 487 25.98 -8.37 2.42
CA LEU A 487 26.45 -7.04 2.78
C LEU A 487 27.89 -7.06 3.28
#